data_5d8b1f570ec370c4982b92c7607e8a5f
#
_entry.id   5d8b1f570ec370c4982b92c7607e8a5f
#
_cell.length_a   1.000
_cell.length_b   1.000
_cell.length_c   1.000
_cell.angle_alpha   90.00
_cell.angle_beta   90.00
_cell.angle_gamma   90.00
#
_symmetry.space_group_name_H-M   'P 1'
#
loop_
_entity.id
_entity.type
_entity.pdbx_description
1 polymer ?
#
loop_
_entity_poly.entity_id
_entity_poly.type
_entity_poly.pdbx_seq_one_letter_code
_entity_poly.pdbx_strand_id
1 'polypeptide(L)'
;MQPYLERVHFSLDTNVRYGVLFEHVQVSCDAMNPVTKPAGEKTKELILSTAVELFRKSGFETATMRDIASSADVALGAAYYYFPTKEAIVSAYYDQVQRIHAEKTREDWKGKSGLRERLGVVFHSKLEILKDDRSFLGALFRYTGDPQHPLSVFGKGTQLQRAQSVAIFHEAIAGTSISEEMQGLLPAALWLVHLGMILFFIYDETKGQQRTHKLVDSVLNLLTQAIELTNSALIRPFVQPFQTKMLEILREAGW
;
A
#
# COMPACT_ATOMS: atom_id res chain seq x y z
N MET A 1 -51.68 5.61 -5.60
CA MET A 1 -50.77 6.48 -4.87
C MET A 1 -49.39 5.80 -4.92
N GLN A 2 -48.59 6.10 -5.95
CA GLN A 2 -47.25 5.56 -6.15
C GLN A 2 -46.25 6.59 -5.69
N PRO A 3 -45.14 6.23 -4.99
CA PRO A 3 -44.02 7.11 -4.84
C PRO A 3 -42.93 6.80 -5.87
N TYR A 4 -42.50 7.83 -6.49
CA TYR A 4 -41.35 8.12 -7.32
C TYR A 4 -40.10 7.28 -7.04
N LEU A 5 -39.62 6.59 -8.10
CA LEU A 5 -38.25 6.12 -8.24
C LEU A 5 -37.51 7.08 -9.16
N GLU A 6 -36.72 7.97 -8.62
CA GLU A 6 -35.73 8.74 -9.38
C GLU A 6 -34.58 7.83 -9.80
N ARG A 7 -34.46 7.66 -11.12
CA ARG A 7 -33.30 7.03 -11.75
C ARG A 7 -32.14 8.04 -11.75
N VAL A 8 -31.13 7.77 -10.98
CA VAL A 8 -29.85 8.44 -11.13
C VAL A 8 -29.14 7.83 -12.35
N HIS A 9 -29.12 8.57 -13.47
CA HIS A 9 -28.29 8.27 -14.62
C HIS A 9 -26.84 8.61 -14.30
N PHE A 10 -25.99 7.61 -14.14
CA PHE A 10 -24.55 7.78 -14.09
C PHE A 10 -24.03 7.82 -15.54
N SER A 11 -23.76 9.02 -16.05
CA SER A 11 -23.01 9.21 -17.29
C SER A 11 -21.53 9.08 -16.99
N LEU A 12 -20.88 8.05 -17.55
CA LEU A 12 -19.43 7.90 -17.54
C LEU A 12 -18.83 8.88 -18.57
N ASP A 13 -18.46 10.06 -18.10
CA ASP A 13 -17.68 11.00 -18.89
C ASP A 13 -16.19 10.65 -18.75
N THR A 14 -15.62 10.12 -19.85
CA THR A 14 -14.24 9.63 -19.94
C THR A 14 -13.25 10.78 -20.14
N ASN A 15 -13.25 11.77 -19.24
CA ASN A 15 -12.24 12.83 -19.23
C ASN A 15 -11.93 13.28 -17.81
N VAL A 16 -11.44 12.35 -16.96
CA VAL A 16 -10.92 12.72 -15.64
C VAL A 16 -9.44 13.08 -15.78
N ARG A 17 -9.17 14.35 -16.06
CA ARG A 17 -7.90 14.97 -15.67
C ARG A 17 -7.82 14.91 -14.16
N TYR A 18 -6.77 14.28 -13.63
CA TYR A 18 -6.46 14.29 -12.19
C TYR A 18 -6.10 15.70 -11.73
N GLY A 19 -7.12 16.51 -11.49
CA GLY A 19 -7.04 17.77 -10.77
C GLY A 19 -7.73 17.58 -9.43
N VAL A 20 -6.98 17.36 -8.36
CA VAL A 20 -7.54 17.35 -7.00
C VAL A 20 -7.88 18.78 -6.63
N LEU A 21 -9.15 19.13 -6.68
CA LEU A 21 -9.70 20.33 -6.05
C LEU A 21 -9.63 20.17 -4.54
N PHE A 22 -8.64 20.82 -3.91
CA PHE A 22 -8.67 21.06 -2.48
C PHE A 22 -9.63 22.23 -2.22
N GLU A 23 -10.88 21.94 -1.89
CA GLU A 23 -11.72 22.92 -1.19
C GLU A 23 -11.15 23.09 0.23
N HIS A 24 -10.85 24.33 0.57
CA HIS A 24 -10.45 24.72 1.91
C HIS A 24 -11.62 24.52 2.88
N VAL A 25 -11.66 23.39 3.55
CA VAL A 25 -12.47 23.23 4.76
C VAL A 25 -11.71 23.89 5.90
N GLN A 26 -12.15 25.07 6.31
CA GLN A 26 -11.74 25.69 7.57
C GLN A 26 -12.27 24.82 8.71
N VAL A 27 -11.41 23.96 9.27
CA VAL A 27 -11.71 23.25 10.52
C VAL A 27 -11.43 24.22 11.65
N SER A 28 -12.51 24.67 12.30
CA SER A 28 -12.44 25.39 13.57
C SER A 28 -11.75 24.52 14.62
N CYS A 29 -10.68 25.05 15.22
CA CYS A 29 -10.01 24.41 16.35
C CYS A 29 -10.87 24.53 17.61
N ASP A 30 -11.87 23.67 17.76
CA ASP A 30 -12.52 23.45 19.04
C ASP A 30 -11.93 22.22 19.71
N ALA A 31 -11.45 22.46 20.93
CA ALA A 31 -10.98 21.55 21.96
C ALA A 31 -10.95 20.05 21.63
N MET A 32 -9.73 19.49 21.53
CA MET A 32 -9.46 18.05 21.46
C MET A 32 -9.94 17.34 22.74
N ASN A 33 -11.22 16.94 22.75
CA ASN A 33 -11.63 15.81 23.56
C ASN A 33 -11.14 14.54 22.84
N PRO A 34 -10.52 13.57 23.51
CA PRO A 34 -10.16 12.30 22.89
C PRO A 34 -11.46 11.63 22.43
N VAL A 35 -11.67 11.57 21.10
CA VAL A 35 -12.82 10.88 20.50
C VAL A 35 -12.70 9.41 20.89
N THR A 36 -13.47 8.98 21.88
CA THR A 36 -13.56 7.58 22.26
C THR A 36 -14.20 6.83 21.10
N LYS A 37 -13.44 5.93 20.44
CA LYS A 37 -13.96 5.08 19.37
C LYS A 37 -15.24 4.37 19.82
N PRO A 38 -16.25 4.24 18.95
CA PRO A 38 -17.46 3.48 19.24
C PRO A 38 -17.12 2.05 19.71
N ALA A 39 -17.91 1.49 20.62
CA ALA A 39 -17.64 0.16 21.20
C ALA A 39 -17.45 -0.93 20.13
N GLY A 40 -18.23 -0.87 19.03
CA GLY A 40 -18.09 -1.80 17.91
C GLY A 40 -16.74 -1.70 17.18
N GLU A 41 -16.18 -0.50 17.05
CA GLU A 41 -14.88 -0.30 16.42
C GLU A 41 -13.73 -0.85 17.29
N LYS A 42 -13.83 -0.67 18.61
CA LYS A 42 -12.87 -1.27 19.55
C LYS A 42 -12.89 -2.80 19.48
N THR A 43 -14.08 -3.40 19.39
CA THR A 43 -14.22 -4.86 19.25
C THR A 43 -13.62 -5.35 17.93
N LYS A 44 -13.86 -4.65 16.82
CA LYS A 44 -13.28 -4.97 15.52
C LYS A 44 -11.75 -4.92 15.56
N GLU A 45 -11.18 -3.88 16.16
CA GLU A 45 -9.72 -3.73 16.33
C GLU A 45 -9.13 -4.82 17.22
N LEU A 46 -9.82 -5.19 18.30
CA LEU A 46 -9.40 -6.28 19.19
C LEU A 46 -9.37 -7.61 18.44
N ILE A 47 -10.39 -7.95 17.66
CA ILE A 47 -10.43 -9.17 16.85
C ILE A 47 -9.28 -9.16 15.84
N LEU A 48 -9.05 -8.03 15.15
CA LEU A 48 -7.98 -7.89 14.16
C LEU A 48 -6.60 -8.11 14.80
N SER A 49 -6.29 -7.42 15.90
CA SER A 49 -4.98 -7.53 16.58
C SER A 49 -4.75 -8.94 17.10
N THR A 50 -5.75 -9.54 17.75
CA THR A 50 -5.68 -10.92 18.25
C THR A 50 -5.46 -11.93 17.13
N ALA A 51 -6.16 -11.77 16.00
CA ALA A 51 -5.99 -12.64 14.84
C ALA A 51 -4.57 -12.54 14.25
N VAL A 52 -4.03 -11.33 14.10
CA VAL A 52 -2.65 -11.13 13.61
C VAL A 52 -1.63 -11.77 14.54
N GLU A 53 -1.80 -11.66 15.86
CA GLU A 53 -0.94 -12.34 16.83
C GLU A 53 -1.00 -13.87 16.70
N LEU A 54 -2.20 -14.42 16.53
CA LEU A 54 -2.37 -15.86 16.27
C LEU A 54 -1.72 -16.28 14.96
N PHE A 55 -1.85 -15.49 13.89
CA PHE A 55 -1.21 -15.76 12.61
C PHE A 55 0.32 -15.75 12.70
N ARG A 56 0.88 -14.83 13.49
CA ARG A 56 2.32 -14.80 13.78
C ARG A 56 2.78 -16.04 14.57
N LYS A 57 2.00 -16.45 15.57
CA LYS A 57 2.37 -17.54 16.49
C LYS A 57 2.13 -18.93 15.92
N SER A 58 0.97 -19.15 15.33
CA SER A 58 0.49 -20.49 14.92
C SER A 58 0.44 -20.68 13.41
N GLY A 59 0.59 -19.58 12.64
CA GLY A 59 0.44 -19.56 11.18
C GLY A 59 -1.00 -19.30 10.74
N PHE A 60 -1.13 -18.68 9.57
CA PHE A 60 -2.42 -18.33 8.98
C PHE A 60 -3.30 -19.55 8.68
N GLU A 61 -2.72 -20.64 8.18
CA GLU A 61 -3.46 -21.83 7.80
C GLU A 61 -4.09 -22.53 9.03
N THR A 62 -3.33 -22.61 10.12
CA THR A 62 -3.70 -23.35 11.32
C THR A 62 -4.75 -22.64 12.16
N ALA A 63 -4.65 -21.31 12.27
CA ALA A 63 -5.57 -20.50 13.06
C ALA A 63 -6.99 -20.54 12.50
N THR A 64 -7.98 -20.76 13.36
CA THR A 64 -9.40 -20.78 13.00
C THR A 64 -10.14 -19.55 13.52
N MET A 65 -11.30 -19.22 12.94
CA MET A 65 -12.17 -18.16 13.47
C MET A 65 -12.60 -18.41 14.91
N ARG A 66 -12.68 -19.67 15.32
CA ARG A 66 -13.00 -20.06 16.71
C ARG A 66 -11.85 -19.74 17.66
N ASP A 67 -10.60 -20.02 17.24
CA ASP A 67 -9.42 -19.69 18.04
C ASP A 67 -9.28 -18.18 18.21
N ILE A 68 -9.53 -17.41 17.13
CA ILE A 68 -9.53 -15.95 17.15
C ILE A 68 -10.59 -15.40 18.11
N ALA A 69 -11.84 -15.88 18.01
CA ALA A 69 -12.92 -15.46 18.90
C ALA A 69 -12.63 -15.76 20.36
N SER A 70 -12.17 -17.00 20.64
CA SER A 70 -11.77 -17.42 21.98
C SER A 70 -10.64 -16.58 22.55
N SER A 71 -9.60 -16.32 21.75
CA SER A 71 -8.44 -15.53 22.19
C SER A 71 -8.75 -14.03 22.36
N ALA A 72 -9.73 -13.52 21.63
CA ALA A 72 -10.22 -12.14 21.75
C ALA A 72 -11.28 -11.97 22.84
N ASP A 73 -11.66 -13.05 23.53
CA ASP A 73 -12.76 -13.08 24.52
C ASP A 73 -14.07 -12.51 23.96
N VAL A 74 -14.44 -12.92 22.74
CA VAL A 74 -15.68 -12.54 22.08
C VAL A 74 -16.49 -13.77 21.65
N ALA A 75 -17.81 -13.61 21.52
CA ALA A 75 -18.63 -14.66 20.95
C ALA A 75 -18.23 -14.95 19.50
N LEU A 76 -18.25 -16.22 19.08
CA LEU A 76 -17.92 -16.61 17.69
C LEU A 76 -18.78 -15.88 16.65
N GLY A 77 -20.07 -15.65 16.96
CA GLY A 77 -20.97 -14.86 16.12
C GLY A 77 -20.51 -13.40 15.94
N ALA A 78 -19.91 -12.79 16.98
CA ALA A 78 -19.35 -11.45 16.89
C ALA A 78 -18.11 -11.44 15.99
N ALA A 79 -17.23 -12.43 16.07
CA ALA A 79 -16.07 -12.52 15.18
C ALA A 79 -16.51 -12.62 13.71
N TYR A 80 -17.50 -13.45 13.38
CA TYR A 80 -18.03 -13.55 12.02
C TYR A 80 -18.83 -12.32 11.57
N TYR A 81 -19.45 -11.59 12.49
CA TYR A 81 -20.11 -10.33 12.18
C TYR A 81 -19.14 -9.26 11.68
N TYR A 82 -17.97 -9.14 12.32
CA TYR A 82 -16.94 -8.16 11.90
C TYR A 82 -16.09 -8.66 10.74
N PHE A 83 -15.78 -9.95 10.70
CA PHE A 83 -14.91 -10.57 9.70
C PHE A 83 -15.50 -11.91 9.25
N PRO A 84 -16.18 -11.93 8.09
CA PRO A 84 -16.82 -13.16 7.59
C PRO A 84 -15.85 -14.30 7.32
N THR A 85 -14.57 -13.99 7.05
CA THR A 85 -13.52 -14.98 6.75
C THR A 85 -12.17 -14.52 7.30
N LYS A 86 -11.20 -15.43 7.36
CA LYS A 86 -9.81 -15.08 7.72
C LYS A 86 -9.18 -14.13 6.70
N GLU A 87 -9.54 -14.29 5.43
CA GLU A 87 -9.09 -13.41 4.34
C GLU A 87 -9.58 -11.96 4.53
N ALA A 88 -10.79 -11.78 5.06
CA ALA A 88 -11.30 -10.45 5.43
C ALA A 88 -10.47 -9.80 6.55
N ILE A 89 -9.99 -10.59 7.50
CA ILE A 89 -9.06 -10.11 8.54
C ILE A 89 -7.72 -9.70 7.92
N VAL A 90 -7.17 -10.50 7.00
CA VAL A 90 -5.92 -10.16 6.30
C VAL A 90 -6.08 -8.90 5.44
N SER A 91 -7.23 -8.72 4.78
CA SER A 91 -7.53 -7.49 4.04
C SER A 91 -7.52 -6.27 4.97
N ALA A 92 -8.14 -6.37 6.14
CA ALA A 92 -8.13 -5.30 7.15
C ALA A 92 -6.71 -5.05 7.71
N TYR A 93 -5.89 -6.08 7.86
CA TYR A 93 -4.47 -5.93 8.20
C TYR A 93 -3.71 -5.19 7.10
N TYR A 94 -3.95 -5.49 5.82
CA TYR A 94 -3.34 -4.74 4.71
C TYR A 94 -3.73 -3.25 4.77
N ASP A 95 -5.01 -2.94 5.00
CA ASP A 95 -5.48 -1.56 5.15
C ASP A 95 -4.78 -0.85 6.32
N GLN A 96 -4.63 -1.51 7.45
CA GLN A 96 -3.94 -0.98 8.62
C GLN A 96 -2.46 -0.69 8.32
N VAL A 97 -1.75 -1.64 7.71
CA VAL A 97 -0.34 -1.48 7.32
C VAL A 97 -0.18 -0.33 6.32
N GLN A 98 -1.09 -0.18 5.35
CA GLN A 98 -1.02 0.91 4.39
C GLN A 98 -1.24 2.27 5.04
N ARG A 99 -2.22 2.38 5.95
CA ARG A 99 -2.47 3.61 6.71
C ARG A 99 -1.26 4.01 7.54
N ILE A 100 -0.73 3.09 8.35
CA ILE A 100 0.46 3.32 9.20
C ILE A 100 1.65 3.72 8.33
N HIS A 101 1.85 3.04 7.19
CA HIS A 101 2.95 3.33 6.27
C HIS A 101 2.83 4.74 5.68
N ALA A 102 1.64 5.13 5.23
CA ALA A 102 1.42 6.46 4.66
C ALA A 102 1.64 7.58 5.70
N GLU A 103 1.12 7.40 6.92
CA GLU A 103 1.28 8.34 8.02
C GLU A 103 2.76 8.50 8.39
N LYS A 104 3.45 7.37 8.65
CA LYS A 104 4.88 7.36 9.00
C LYS A 104 5.74 7.95 7.89
N THR A 105 5.49 7.59 6.65
CA THR A 105 6.24 8.09 5.50
C THR A 105 6.12 9.61 5.37
N ARG A 106 4.92 10.18 5.48
CA ARG A 106 4.70 11.63 5.40
C ARG A 106 5.36 12.36 6.58
N GLU A 107 5.38 11.77 7.77
CA GLU A 107 6.08 12.33 8.92
C GLU A 107 7.59 12.35 8.70
N ASP A 108 8.15 11.22 8.27
CA ASP A 108 9.60 11.05 8.08
C ASP A 108 10.13 11.81 6.85
N TRP A 109 9.26 12.29 5.94
CA TRP A 109 9.63 13.15 4.81
C TRP A 109 9.87 14.61 5.20
N LYS A 110 9.41 15.05 6.37
CA LYS A 110 9.58 16.43 6.80
C LYS A 110 11.07 16.83 6.72
N GLY A 111 11.36 17.89 5.97
CA GLY A 111 12.71 18.37 5.73
C GLY A 111 13.54 17.60 4.69
N LYS A 112 12.96 16.59 4.02
CA LYS A 112 13.62 15.83 2.95
C LYS A 112 13.09 16.27 1.58
N SER A 113 13.96 16.77 0.73
CA SER A 113 13.62 17.25 -0.62
C SER A 113 14.18 16.36 -1.74
N GLY A 114 15.24 15.60 -1.48
CA GLY A 114 15.90 14.75 -2.46
C GLY A 114 15.08 13.49 -2.79
N LEU A 115 14.97 13.15 -4.08
CA LEU A 115 14.27 11.94 -4.53
C LEU A 115 14.78 10.67 -3.82
N ARG A 116 16.11 10.52 -3.76
CA ARG A 116 16.77 9.38 -3.11
C ARG A 116 16.38 9.25 -1.63
N GLU A 117 16.36 10.36 -0.91
CA GLU A 117 16.00 10.38 0.52
C GLU A 117 14.52 10.02 0.71
N ARG A 118 13.64 10.62 -0.09
CA ARG A 118 12.18 10.35 -0.01
C ARG A 118 11.85 8.89 -0.33
N LEU A 119 12.45 8.33 -1.38
CA LEU A 119 12.29 6.91 -1.70
C LEU A 119 12.88 6.02 -0.59
N GLY A 120 14.03 6.38 -0.02
CA GLY A 120 14.63 5.68 1.12
C GLY A 120 13.65 5.57 2.29
N VAL A 121 12.96 6.67 2.63
CA VAL A 121 11.91 6.66 3.67
C VAL A 121 10.80 5.68 3.32
N VAL A 122 10.26 5.71 2.08
CA VAL A 122 9.17 4.79 1.68
C VAL A 122 9.57 3.33 1.88
N PHE A 123 10.76 2.95 1.40
CA PHE A 123 11.20 1.56 1.46
C PHE A 123 11.52 1.12 2.90
N HIS A 124 12.33 1.88 3.62
CA HIS A 124 12.78 1.48 4.96
C HIS A 124 11.66 1.53 5.99
N SER A 125 10.75 2.51 5.93
CA SER A 125 9.61 2.58 6.86
C SER A 125 8.67 1.38 6.71
N LYS A 126 8.45 0.89 5.47
CA LYS A 126 7.66 -0.32 5.26
C LYS A 126 8.32 -1.55 5.89
N LEU A 127 9.62 -1.74 5.67
CA LEU A 127 10.36 -2.87 6.27
C LEU A 127 10.32 -2.83 7.79
N GLU A 128 10.44 -1.64 8.39
CA GLU A 128 10.34 -1.47 9.84
C GLU A 128 8.94 -1.83 10.37
N ILE A 129 7.88 -1.44 9.66
CA ILE A 129 6.49 -1.79 10.03
C ILE A 129 6.27 -3.31 9.95
N LEU A 130 6.88 -3.98 8.98
CA LEU A 130 6.68 -5.40 8.70
C LEU A 130 7.66 -6.33 9.42
N LYS A 131 8.60 -5.83 10.23
CA LYS A 131 9.72 -6.62 10.78
C LYS A 131 9.28 -7.85 11.59
N ASP A 132 8.20 -7.72 12.35
CA ASP A 132 7.67 -8.77 13.20
C ASP A 132 6.68 -9.70 12.46
N ASP A 133 6.33 -9.38 11.21
CA ASP A 133 5.33 -10.08 10.41
C ASP A 133 5.91 -11.03 9.36
N ARG A 134 7.23 -11.17 9.28
CA ARG A 134 7.92 -11.88 8.20
C ARG A 134 7.41 -13.31 7.97
N SER A 135 7.25 -14.10 9.04
CA SER A 135 6.72 -15.47 8.95
C SER A 135 5.29 -15.51 8.45
N PHE A 136 4.44 -14.62 8.95
CA PHE A 136 3.05 -14.47 8.52
C PHE A 136 2.96 -14.03 7.06
N LEU A 137 3.73 -13.00 6.66
CA LEU A 137 3.79 -12.53 5.28
C LEU A 137 4.32 -13.60 4.33
N GLY A 138 5.30 -14.42 4.74
CA GLY A 138 5.80 -15.54 3.95
C GLY A 138 4.70 -16.57 3.65
N ALA A 139 3.82 -16.84 4.61
CA ALA A 139 2.66 -17.69 4.38
C ALA A 139 1.66 -17.07 3.41
N LEU A 140 1.43 -15.75 3.47
CA LEU A 140 0.52 -15.03 2.57
C LEU A 140 1.09 -14.87 1.15
N PHE A 141 2.41 -14.81 1.01
CA PHE A 141 3.05 -14.56 -0.28
C PHE A 141 2.76 -15.64 -1.32
N ARG A 142 2.44 -16.87 -0.88
CA ARG A 142 2.02 -17.97 -1.75
C ARG A 142 0.76 -17.66 -2.57
N TYR A 143 -0.11 -16.78 -2.06
CA TYR A 143 -1.35 -16.38 -2.71
C TYR A 143 -1.17 -15.21 -3.69
N THR A 144 -0.01 -14.55 -3.68
CA THR A 144 0.26 -13.36 -4.50
C THR A 144 0.24 -13.68 -5.99
N GLY A 145 0.69 -14.88 -6.37
CA GLY A 145 0.80 -15.31 -7.77
C GLY A 145 -0.52 -15.66 -8.45
N ASP A 146 -1.60 -15.84 -7.70
CA ASP A 146 -2.94 -16.12 -8.24
C ASP A 146 -3.83 -14.87 -8.16
N PRO A 147 -4.04 -14.14 -9.29
CA PRO A 147 -4.85 -12.92 -9.28
C PRO A 147 -6.32 -13.13 -8.88
N GLN A 148 -6.83 -14.35 -8.89
CA GLN A 148 -8.19 -14.67 -8.48
C GLN A 148 -8.32 -14.88 -6.97
N HIS A 149 -7.20 -15.14 -6.28
CA HIS A 149 -7.24 -15.30 -4.83
C HIS A 149 -7.52 -13.96 -4.13
N PRO A 150 -8.42 -13.93 -3.12
CA PRO A 150 -8.80 -12.68 -2.42
C PRO A 150 -7.62 -11.92 -1.81
N LEU A 151 -6.55 -12.61 -1.44
CA LEU A 151 -5.34 -12.03 -0.84
C LEU A 151 -4.25 -11.66 -1.85
N SER A 152 -4.47 -11.90 -3.14
CA SER A 152 -3.48 -11.54 -4.17
C SER A 152 -3.32 -10.03 -4.27
N VAL A 153 -2.08 -9.55 -4.20
CA VAL A 153 -1.77 -8.12 -4.37
C VAL A 153 -2.06 -7.62 -5.79
N PHE A 154 -2.25 -8.53 -6.76
CA PHE A 154 -2.63 -8.24 -8.14
C PHE A 154 -4.14 -8.42 -8.40
N GLY A 155 -4.87 -8.95 -7.42
CA GLY A 155 -6.29 -9.25 -7.53
C GLY A 155 -7.18 -8.00 -7.52
N LYS A 156 -8.46 -8.19 -7.88
CA LYS A 156 -9.48 -7.13 -7.79
C LYS A 156 -9.77 -6.76 -6.33
N GLY A 157 -9.73 -7.73 -5.41
CA GLY A 157 -10.01 -7.52 -3.99
C GLY A 157 -9.02 -6.59 -3.28
N THR A 158 -7.80 -6.46 -3.81
CA THR A 158 -6.73 -5.62 -3.23
C THR A 158 -6.43 -4.37 -4.07
N GLN A 159 -7.32 -4.02 -5.01
CA GLN A 159 -7.11 -2.88 -5.91
C GLN A 159 -6.96 -1.56 -5.15
N LEU A 160 -7.74 -1.34 -4.10
CA LEU A 160 -7.68 -0.12 -3.29
C LEU A 160 -6.33 -0.02 -2.56
N GLN A 161 -5.90 -1.09 -1.90
CA GLN A 161 -4.61 -1.16 -1.19
C GLN A 161 -3.44 -0.95 -2.16
N ARG A 162 -3.52 -1.52 -3.37
CA ARG A 162 -2.53 -1.31 -4.43
C ARG A 162 -2.49 0.16 -4.85
N ALA A 163 -3.65 0.77 -5.12
CA ALA A 163 -3.74 2.18 -5.49
C ALA A 163 -3.15 3.10 -4.40
N GLN A 164 -3.44 2.83 -3.14
CA GLN A 164 -2.87 3.57 -2.01
C GLN A 164 -1.35 3.39 -1.91
N SER A 165 -0.84 2.18 -2.16
CA SER A 165 0.60 1.91 -2.20
C SER A 165 1.30 2.67 -3.32
N VAL A 166 0.71 2.69 -4.51
CA VAL A 166 1.25 3.42 -5.68
C VAL A 166 1.19 4.93 -5.44
N ALA A 167 0.14 5.43 -4.79
CA ALA A 167 -0.02 6.86 -4.46
C ALA A 167 1.14 7.41 -3.60
N ILE A 168 1.68 6.61 -2.67
CA ILE A 168 2.85 7.02 -1.88
C ILE A 168 4.07 7.30 -2.78
N PHE A 169 4.26 6.51 -3.85
CA PHE A 169 5.33 6.73 -4.81
C PHE A 169 5.06 7.96 -5.70
N HIS A 170 3.81 8.24 -6.07
CA HIS A 170 3.46 9.51 -6.70
C HIS A 170 3.82 10.70 -5.82
N GLU A 171 3.48 10.64 -4.52
CA GLU A 171 3.87 11.67 -3.55
C GLU A 171 5.41 11.77 -3.43
N ALA A 172 6.13 10.64 -3.46
CA ALA A 172 7.60 10.63 -3.35
C ALA A 172 8.30 11.34 -4.50
N ILE A 173 7.78 11.21 -5.73
CA ILE A 173 8.36 11.84 -6.93
C ILE A 173 7.82 13.24 -7.19
N ALA A 174 6.76 13.67 -6.49
CA ALA A 174 6.16 14.99 -6.69
C ALA A 174 7.17 16.12 -6.40
N GLY A 175 7.20 17.12 -7.31
CA GLY A 175 8.12 18.26 -7.20
C GLY A 175 9.56 17.95 -7.60
N THR A 176 9.85 16.76 -8.12
CA THR A 176 11.16 16.41 -8.69
C THR A 176 11.20 16.69 -10.19
N SER A 177 12.39 16.87 -10.76
CA SER A 177 12.60 17.14 -12.19
C SER A 177 12.49 15.86 -13.04
N ILE A 178 11.36 15.17 -12.93
CA ILE A 178 11.05 13.93 -13.68
C ILE A 178 10.09 14.29 -14.81
N SER A 179 10.32 13.76 -16.03
CA SER A 179 9.44 14.00 -17.18
C SER A 179 8.01 13.50 -16.94
N GLU A 180 7.01 14.09 -17.61
CA GLU A 180 5.61 13.67 -17.45
C GLU A 180 5.39 12.20 -17.78
N GLU A 181 6.08 11.69 -18.81
CA GLU A 181 6.04 10.28 -19.18
C GLU A 181 6.53 9.38 -18.04
N MET A 182 7.63 9.78 -17.40
CA MET A 182 8.17 9.05 -16.24
C MET A 182 7.30 9.18 -15.01
N GLN A 183 6.63 10.32 -14.78
CA GLN A 183 5.68 10.47 -13.68
C GLN A 183 4.51 9.51 -13.79
N GLY A 184 4.08 9.16 -15.01
CA GLY A 184 3.03 8.17 -15.23
C GLY A 184 3.47 6.72 -15.00
N LEU A 185 4.73 6.39 -15.29
CA LEU A 185 5.27 5.03 -15.27
C LEU A 185 5.93 4.67 -13.92
N LEU A 186 6.73 5.59 -13.40
CA LEU A 186 7.66 5.33 -12.31
C LEU A 186 6.98 4.87 -11.00
N PRO A 187 5.82 5.41 -10.56
CA PRO A 187 5.17 4.98 -9.34
C PRO A 187 4.79 3.49 -9.34
N ALA A 188 4.25 3.00 -10.45
CA ALA A 188 3.89 1.59 -10.58
C ALA A 188 5.15 0.70 -10.62
N ALA A 189 6.21 1.12 -11.32
CA ALA A 189 7.49 0.41 -11.36
C ALA A 189 8.15 0.38 -9.96
N LEU A 190 8.16 1.49 -9.24
CA LEU A 190 8.68 1.56 -7.87
C LEU A 190 7.88 0.67 -6.91
N TRP A 191 6.56 0.60 -7.07
CA TRP A 191 5.72 -0.31 -6.30
C TRP A 191 6.08 -1.78 -6.55
N LEU A 192 6.34 -2.18 -7.81
CA LEU A 192 6.81 -3.55 -8.13
C LEU A 192 8.18 -3.84 -7.52
N VAL A 193 9.12 -2.91 -7.60
CA VAL A 193 10.42 -3.02 -6.94
C VAL A 193 10.23 -3.17 -5.42
N HIS A 194 9.33 -2.38 -4.84
CA HIS A 194 9.00 -2.45 -3.40
C HIS A 194 8.46 -3.83 -3.00
N LEU A 195 7.56 -4.43 -3.78
CA LEU A 195 7.09 -5.80 -3.55
C LEU A 195 8.24 -6.80 -3.60
N GLY A 196 9.14 -6.67 -4.58
CA GLY A 196 10.35 -7.51 -4.67
C GLY A 196 11.24 -7.37 -3.43
N MET A 197 11.41 -6.15 -2.90
CA MET A 197 12.17 -5.92 -1.66
C MET A 197 11.49 -6.52 -0.43
N ILE A 198 10.16 -6.45 -0.32
CA ILE A 198 9.40 -7.11 0.74
C ILE A 198 9.57 -8.63 0.64
N LEU A 199 9.51 -9.21 -0.57
CA LEU A 199 9.77 -10.63 -0.76
C LEU A 199 11.17 -11.03 -0.30
N PHE A 200 12.20 -10.26 -0.70
CA PHE A 200 13.57 -10.51 -0.26
C PHE A 200 13.70 -10.38 1.26
N PHE A 201 13.07 -9.37 1.87
CA PHE A 201 13.04 -9.13 3.31
C PHE A 201 12.45 -10.32 4.10
N ILE A 202 11.39 -10.94 3.58
CA ILE A 202 10.74 -12.09 4.22
C ILE A 202 11.74 -13.23 4.43
N TYR A 203 12.62 -13.48 3.48
CA TYR A 203 13.58 -14.58 3.48
C TYR A 203 15.01 -14.18 3.89
N ASP A 204 15.24 -12.93 4.27
CA ASP A 204 16.55 -12.48 4.74
C ASP A 204 16.80 -12.93 6.20
N GLU A 205 17.64 -13.93 6.38
CA GLU A 205 18.01 -14.50 7.69
C GLU A 205 19.13 -13.73 8.38
N THR A 206 19.68 -12.69 7.78
CA THR A 206 20.75 -11.91 8.43
C THR A 206 20.18 -11.12 9.62
N LYS A 207 21.02 -10.92 10.64
CA LYS A 207 20.63 -10.16 11.83
C LYS A 207 20.14 -8.76 11.44
N GLY A 208 18.90 -8.43 11.82
CA GLY A 208 18.26 -7.15 11.48
C GLY A 208 18.06 -6.96 9.97
N GLN A 209 17.99 -8.05 9.18
CA GLN A 209 17.77 -8.04 7.73
C GLN A 209 18.72 -7.09 6.98
N GLN A 210 19.99 -7.08 7.38
CA GLN A 210 21.01 -6.15 6.86
C GLN A 210 21.22 -6.29 5.35
N ARG A 211 21.07 -7.50 4.78
CA ARG A 211 21.17 -7.69 3.33
C ARG A 211 20.08 -6.93 2.59
N THR A 212 18.86 -6.99 3.10
CA THR A 212 17.72 -6.27 2.50
C THR A 212 17.93 -4.78 2.56
N HIS A 213 18.33 -4.23 3.70
CA HIS A 213 18.59 -2.79 3.83
C HIS A 213 19.70 -2.32 2.86
N LYS A 214 20.80 -3.07 2.75
CA LYS A 214 21.87 -2.77 1.79
C LYS A 214 21.40 -2.88 0.33
N LEU A 215 20.57 -3.88 0.02
CA LEU A 215 19.99 -4.07 -1.31
C LEU A 215 19.08 -2.89 -1.68
N VAL A 216 18.20 -2.47 -0.77
CA VAL A 216 17.34 -1.28 -0.95
C VAL A 216 18.21 -0.06 -1.26
N ASP A 217 19.23 0.22 -0.45
CA ASP A 217 20.08 1.38 -0.66
C ASP A 217 20.83 1.33 -2.01
N SER A 218 21.32 0.16 -2.40
CA SER A 218 22.01 -0.03 -3.69
C SER A 218 21.06 0.17 -4.87
N VAL A 219 19.88 -0.42 -4.82
CA VAL A 219 18.85 -0.29 -5.88
C VAL A 219 18.37 1.15 -5.98
N LEU A 220 18.13 1.84 -4.87
CA LEU A 220 17.71 3.23 -4.90
C LEU A 220 18.81 4.16 -5.45
N ASN A 221 20.09 3.90 -5.14
CA ASN A 221 21.19 4.65 -5.74
C ASN A 221 21.23 4.47 -7.27
N LEU A 222 21.11 3.23 -7.75
CA LEU A 222 21.07 2.96 -9.19
C LEU A 222 19.86 3.60 -9.87
N LEU A 223 18.66 3.48 -9.28
CA LEU A 223 17.44 4.06 -9.82
C LEU A 223 17.50 5.59 -9.90
N THR A 224 17.96 6.24 -8.85
CA THR A 224 18.06 7.71 -8.86
C THR A 224 19.11 8.20 -9.85
N GLN A 225 20.25 7.55 -9.96
CA GLN A 225 21.26 7.86 -10.98
C GLN A 225 20.71 7.64 -12.41
N ALA A 226 19.98 6.54 -12.64
CA ALA A 226 19.34 6.28 -13.93
C ALA A 226 18.30 7.36 -14.28
N ILE A 227 17.48 7.79 -13.32
CA ILE A 227 16.50 8.87 -13.50
C ILE A 227 17.21 10.19 -13.84
N GLU A 228 18.25 10.56 -13.11
CA GLU A 228 19.05 11.76 -13.38
C GLU A 228 19.67 11.72 -14.78
N LEU A 229 20.20 10.57 -15.18
CA LEU A 229 20.79 10.38 -16.50
C LEU A 229 19.75 10.55 -17.63
N THR A 230 18.55 9.96 -17.47
CA THR A 230 17.47 10.07 -18.46
C THR A 230 16.91 11.48 -18.58
N ASN A 231 17.06 12.31 -17.55
CA ASN A 231 16.66 13.71 -17.56
C ASN A 231 17.72 14.63 -18.20
N SER A 232 18.92 14.13 -18.46
CA SER A 232 19.96 14.94 -19.09
C SER A 232 19.58 15.31 -20.52
N ALA A 233 19.88 16.54 -20.93
CA ALA A 233 19.56 17.06 -22.28
C ALA A 233 20.16 16.21 -23.41
N LEU A 234 21.27 15.52 -23.14
CA LEU A 234 21.97 14.68 -24.13
C LEU A 234 21.27 13.33 -24.34
N ILE A 235 20.70 12.73 -23.30
CA ILE A 235 20.16 11.36 -23.33
C ILE A 235 18.65 11.35 -23.53
N ARG A 236 17.94 12.36 -23.05
CA ARG A 236 16.47 12.47 -23.12
C ARG A 236 15.90 12.19 -24.52
N PRO A 237 16.42 12.72 -25.64
CA PRO A 237 15.88 12.47 -26.98
C PRO A 237 15.91 10.99 -27.39
N PHE A 238 16.86 10.23 -26.86
CA PHE A 238 17.01 8.80 -27.18
C PHE A 238 16.12 7.92 -26.31
N VAL A 239 15.82 8.34 -25.08
CA VAL A 239 15.05 7.52 -24.10
C VAL A 239 13.55 7.82 -24.20
N GLN A 240 13.17 9.03 -24.52
CA GLN A 240 11.77 9.47 -24.58
C GLN A 240 10.88 8.57 -25.47
N PRO A 241 11.27 8.13 -26.68
CA PRO A 241 10.44 7.25 -27.51
C PRO A 241 10.16 5.89 -26.84
N PHE A 242 11.15 5.35 -26.07
CA PHE A 242 10.96 4.11 -25.32
C PHE A 242 10.01 4.30 -24.14
N GLN A 243 10.10 5.42 -23.44
CA GLN A 243 9.20 5.75 -22.32
C GLN A 243 7.76 5.86 -22.81
N THR A 244 7.53 6.59 -23.92
CA THR A 244 6.21 6.73 -24.53
C THR A 244 5.64 5.37 -24.93
N LYS A 245 6.44 4.54 -25.61
CA LYS A 245 6.02 3.20 -26.04
C LYS A 245 5.71 2.27 -24.86
N MET A 246 6.50 2.35 -23.79
CA MET A 246 6.25 1.58 -22.57
C MET A 246 4.92 1.99 -21.92
N LEU A 247 4.63 3.29 -21.87
CA LEU A 247 3.33 3.79 -21.36
C LEU A 247 2.15 3.30 -22.19
N GLU A 248 2.27 3.26 -23.53
CA GLU A 248 1.25 2.70 -24.42
C GLU A 248 0.99 1.21 -24.07
N ILE A 249 2.05 0.40 -23.97
CA ILE A 249 1.96 -1.02 -23.63
C ILE A 249 1.29 -1.22 -22.26
N LEU A 250 1.64 -0.43 -21.26
CA LEU A 250 1.03 -0.54 -19.94
C LEU A 250 -0.44 -0.17 -19.94
N ARG A 251 -0.83 0.87 -20.67
CA ARG A 251 -2.25 1.25 -20.84
C ARG A 251 -3.05 0.15 -21.56
N GLU A 252 -2.49 -0.44 -22.61
CA GLU A 252 -3.10 -1.58 -23.29
C GLU A 252 -3.24 -2.80 -22.38
N ALA A 253 -2.30 -3.01 -21.46
CA ALA A 253 -2.35 -4.05 -20.43
C ALA A 253 -3.28 -3.74 -19.24
N GLY A 254 -3.92 -2.54 -19.22
CA GLY A 254 -4.86 -2.15 -18.17
C GLY A 254 -4.22 -1.61 -16.89
N TRP A 255 -3.01 -1.05 -17.00
CA TRP A 255 -2.27 -0.40 -15.90
C TRP A 255 -2.40 1.12 -15.96
#